data_505dda880dea33cbe4137979a7840287
#
_entry.id   505dda880dea33cbe4137979a7840287
#
_cell.length_a   1.000
_cell.length_b   1.000
_cell.length_c   1.000
_cell.angle_alpha   90.00
_cell.angle_beta   90.00
_cell.angle_gamma   90.00
#
_symmetry.space_group_name_H-M   'P 1'
#
loop_
_entity.id
_entity.type
_entity.pdbx_description
1 polymer ?
#
loop_
_entity_poly.entity_id
_entity_poly.type
_entity_poly.pdbx_seq_one_letter_code
_entity_poly.pdbx_strand_id
1 'polypeptide(L)'
;MHDGADEQALAVFDIGGTWFRSGLYSPSAGLRDTQRMPAINYLAYPSLSAEELQTALADFLVDRVQELRRISLTDINRAGVALGAPINAHNLTVLGSGPLWGPTAQPFHLVDRLHESLPDCKWLIVNDVTALLAPYMDHDAARRRTMLITVSSGIGSRLYDHRTRTIPYEPTYGVQGEIGHLAVTFELDGHIVNRQCECGGWNHINAFSSGRGIAQLLRDLPKLTSSFDRICGSDAGTWTHATDHYRLAAFQSRIEEGDTAAATLLDAFVTPLSRALAAALSLDPEIDRIVITGGVAQGLGEHYREALRRRFVQDGLYQITDRDPDYLTRRLRWDPSDDYAGLRGAGIFAASAGTASIRN
;
A
#
# COMPACT_ATOMS: atom_id res chain seq x y z
N MET A 1 -12.22 20.76 36.39
CA MET A 1 -13.31 20.24 35.54
C MET A 1 -12.91 20.55 34.12
N HIS A 2 -12.30 19.60 33.43
CA HIS A 2 -12.07 19.72 31.99
C HIS A 2 -13.41 19.37 31.33
N ASP A 3 -14.04 20.35 30.71
CA ASP A 3 -15.08 20.14 29.72
C ASP A 3 -14.46 19.31 28.58
N GLY A 4 -14.55 17.99 28.68
CA GLY A 4 -14.35 17.09 27.57
C GLY A 4 -15.54 17.30 26.63
N ALA A 5 -15.38 18.18 25.65
CA ALA A 5 -16.20 18.09 24.45
C ALA A 5 -16.03 16.64 23.96
N ASP A 6 -17.08 15.84 24.04
CA ASP A 6 -17.14 14.46 23.55
C ASP A 6 -16.79 14.53 22.06
N GLU A 7 -15.52 14.24 21.74
CA GLU A 7 -15.01 14.32 20.37
C GLU A 7 -15.79 13.31 19.54
N GLN A 8 -16.54 13.82 18.58
CA GLN A 8 -17.50 13.04 17.81
C GLN A 8 -16.80 11.87 17.12
N ALA A 9 -17.27 10.64 17.39
CA ALA A 9 -16.75 9.45 16.75
C ALA A 9 -17.04 9.47 15.24
N LEU A 10 -16.08 8.96 14.45
CA LEU A 10 -16.14 8.85 12.99
C LEU A 10 -16.26 7.38 12.62
N ALA A 11 -17.05 7.06 11.59
CA ALA A 11 -16.96 5.75 10.95
C ALA A 11 -15.70 5.71 10.08
N VAL A 12 -14.94 4.61 10.16
CA VAL A 12 -13.71 4.46 9.38
C VAL A 12 -13.66 3.13 8.65
N PHE A 13 -13.09 3.19 7.45
CA PHE A 13 -13.01 2.04 6.56
C PHE A 13 -11.61 1.94 5.96
N ASP A 14 -11.13 0.70 5.80
CA ASP A 14 -9.94 0.34 5.04
C ASP A 14 -10.33 -0.77 4.06
N ILE A 15 -10.41 -0.40 2.78
CA ILE A 15 -10.98 -1.20 1.70
C ILE A 15 -9.85 -1.62 0.76
N GLY A 16 -9.33 -2.80 1.02
CA GLY A 16 -8.29 -3.42 0.20
C GLY A 16 -8.81 -4.59 -0.63
N GLY A 17 -7.99 -5.08 -1.56
CA GLY A 17 -8.36 -6.20 -2.43
C GLY A 17 -8.48 -7.57 -1.75
N THR A 18 -8.09 -7.72 -0.48
CA THR A 18 -8.16 -8.97 0.28
C THR A 18 -9.13 -8.89 1.45
N TRP A 19 -9.14 -7.74 2.13
CA TRP A 19 -9.91 -7.51 3.34
C TRP A 19 -10.61 -6.16 3.29
N PHE A 20 -11.86 -6.14 3.75
CA PHE A 20 -12.58 -4.93 4.15
C PHE A 20 -12.52 -4.84 5.67
N ARG A 21 -12.04 -3.71 6.17
CA ARG A 21 -12.02 -3.39 7.59
C ARG A 21 -12.87 -2.17 7.86
N SER A 22 -13.50 -2.12 9.02
CA SER A 22 -14.32 -0.99 9.46
C SER A 22 -14.24 -0.83 10.97
N GLY A 23 -14.60 0.33 11.48
CA GLY A 23 -14.64 0.61 12.90
C GLY A 23 -15.05 2.04 13.19
N LEU A 24 -14.96 2.42 14.46
CA LEU A 24 -15.08 3.78 14.94
C LEU A 24 -13.71 4.34 15.28
N TYR A 25 -13.52 5.62 15.01
CA TYR A 25 -12.31 6.34 15.37
C TYR A 25 -12.67 7.67 16.05
N SER A 26 -11.92 8.01 17.09
CA SER A 26 -11.84 9.38 17.59
C SER A 26 -10.39 9.75 17.88
N PRO A 27 -9.98 11.03 17.73
CA PRO A 27 -8.62 11.46 18.02
C PRO A 27 -8.17 11.14 19.45
N SER A 28 -9.07 11.24 20.42
CA SER A 28 -8.77 11.02 21.85
C SER A 28 -8.74 9.54 22.25
N ALA A 29 -9.64 8.69 21.71
CA ALA A 29 -9.79 7.29 22.14
C ALA A 29 -9.20 6.28 21.12
N GLY A 30 -8.81 6.74 19.92
CA GLY A 30 -8.31 5.87 18.87
C GLY A 30 -9.40 5.02 18.20
N LEU A 31 -9.05 3.80 17.81
CA LEU A 31 -9.94 2.85 17.13
C LEU A 31 -10.73 2.01 18.15
N ARG A 32 -12.02 1.77 17.86
CA ARG A 32 -12.89 0.86 18.58
C ARG A 32 -13.89 0.18 17.64
N ASP A 33 -14.58 -0.86 18.11
CA ASP A 33 -15.62 -1.60 17.39
C ASP A 33 -15.17 -2.05 15.99
N THR A 34 -13.89 -2.47 15.90
CA THR A 34 -13.28 -2.87 14.64
C THR A 34 -13.79 -4.23 14.17
N GLN A 35 -14.07 -4.33 12.89
CA GLN A 35 -14.43 -5.57 12.21
C GLN A 35 -13.59 -5.77 10.96
N ARG A 36 -13.40 -7.03 10.57
CA ARG A 36 -12.73 -7.45 9.34
C ARG A 36 -13.55 -8.52 8.65
N MET A 37 -13.72 -8.38 7.34
CA MET A 37 -14.36 -9.40 6.49
C MET A 37 -13.57 -9.58 5.19
N PRO A 38 -13.70 -10.73 4.51
CA PRO A 38 -13.15 -10.92 3.17
C PRO A 38 -13.66 -9.84 2.21
N ALA A 39 -12.78 -9.36 1.33
CA ALA A 39 -13.13 -8.33 0.36
C ALA A 39 -14.17 -8.84 -0.66
N ILE A 40 -15.13 -7.98 -1.00
CA ILE A 40 -16.02 -8.18 -2.13
C ILE A 40 -15.25 -7.76 -3.38
N ASN A 41 -14.73 -8.73 -4.12
CA ASN A 41 -13.88 -8.48 -5.29
C ASN A 41 -14.18 -9.45 -6.43
N TYR A 42 -13.68 -9.15 -7.64
CA TYR A 42 -13.92 -9.91 -8.85
C TYR A 42 -13.39 -11.37 -8.81
N LEU A 43 -12.41 -11.66 -7.94
CA LEU A 43 -11.88 -13.04 -7.78
C LEU A 43 -12.80 -13.87 -6.87
N ALA A 44 -13.35 -13.27 -5.82
CA ALA A 44 -14.27 -13.92 -4.90
C ALA A 44 -15.70 -14.06 -5.49
N TYR A 45 -16.08 -13.10 -6.36
CA TYR A 45 -17.40 -13.03 -6.99
C TYR A 45 -17.27 -12.93 -8.53
N PRO A 46 -16.77 -13.97 -9.21
CA PRO A 46 -16.45 -13.89 -10.64
C PRO A 46 -17.68 -13.77 -11.56
N SER A 47 -18.87 -13.98 -11.02
CA SER A 47 -20.15 -13.79 -11.74
C SER A 47 -20.66 -12.35 -11.74
N LEU A 48 -20.12 -11.48 -10.86
CA LEU A 48 -20.52 -10.09 -10.80
C LEU A 48 -19.70 -9.24 -11.77
N SER A 49 -20.37 -8.30 -12.43
CA SER A 49 -19.72 -7.26 -13.22
C SER A 49 -18.97 -6.26 -12.31
N ALA A 50 -18.08 -5.47 -12.91
CA ALA A 50 -17.40 -4.42 -12.18
C ALA A 50 -18.38 -3.39 -11.57
N GLU A 51 -19.46 -3.06 -12.28
CA GLU A 51 -20.51 -2.14 -11.80
C GLU A 51 -21.30 -2.70 -10.62
N GLU A 52 -21.63 -4.00 -10.65
CA GLU A 52 -22.26 -4.67 -9.51
C GLU A 52 -21.34 -4.72 -8.29
N LEU A 53 -20.03 -4.95 -8.48
CA LEU A 53 -19.04 -4.89 -7.40
C LEU A 53 -18.86 -3.47 -6.83
N GLN A 54 -18.90 -2.44 -7.68
CA GLN A 54 -18.88 -1.04 -7.27
C GLN A 54 -20.12 -0.69 -6.41
N THR A 55 -21.29 -1.15 -6.84
CA THR A 55 -22.55 -0.98 -6.10
C THR A 55 -22.49 -1.70 -4.76
N ALA A 56 -22.04 -2.97 -4.73
CA ALA A 56 -21.90 -3.74 -3.50
C ALA A 56 -20.93 -3.08 -2.49
N LEU A 57 -19.86 -2.43 -2.96
CA LEU A 57 -18.99 -1.64 -2.10
C LEU A 57 -19.74 -0.44 -1.49
N ALA A 58 -20.49 0.33 -2.31
CA ALA A 58 -21.23 1.47 -1.80
C ALA A 58 -22.27 1.05 -0.75
N ASP A 59 -23.03 -0.01 -1.04
CA ASP A 59 -24.03 -0.57 -0.12
C ASP A 59 -23.39 -1.04 1.19
N PHE A 60 -22.26 -1.77 1.11
CA PHE A 60 -21.50 -2.17 2.31
C PHE A 60 -21.12 -0.97 3.19
N LEU A 61 -20.60 0.11 2.60
CA LEU A 61 -20.19 1.31 3.35
C LEU A 61 -21.38 1.98 4.05
N VAL A 62 -22.52 2.10 3.35
CA VAL A 62 -23.75 2.70 3.88
C VAL A 62 -24.32 1.85 5.03
N ASP A 63 -24.50 0.54 4.80
CA ASP A 63 -25.04 -0.39 5.77
C ASP A 63 -24.19 -0.42 7.06
N ARG A 64 -22.86 -0.40 6.88
CA ARG A 64 -21.94 -0.43 8.01
C ARG A 64 -21.97 0.88 8.81
N VAL A 65 -22.12 2.05 8.19
CA VAL A 65 -22.31 3.31 8.92
C VAL A 65 -23.61 3.25 9.71
N GLN A 66 -24.70 2.75 9.14
CA GLN A 66 -25.98 2.61 9.85
C GLN A 66 -25.89 1.65 11.02
N GLU A 67 -25.14 0.55 10.88
CA GLU A 67 -24.90 -0.39 11.98
C GLU A 67 -24.08 0.28 13.10
N LEU A 68 -22.99 0.98 12.76
CA LEU A 68 -22.15 1.71 13.71
C LEU A 68 -22.95 2.79 14.47
N ARG A 69 -23.90 3.48 13.79
CA ARG A 69 -24.84 4.41 14.43
C ARG A 69 -25.71 3.77 15.50
N ARG A 70 -26.13 2.50 15.30
CA ARG A 70 -26.98 1.79 16.26
C ARG A 70 -26.22 1.40 17.54
N ILE A 71 -24.92 1.15 17.46
CA ILE A 71 -24.09 0.73 18.58
C ILE A 71 -23.33 1.88 19.23
N SER A 72 -23.20 3.02 18.55
CA SER A 72 -22.51 4.19 19.06
C SER A 72 -23.39 4.98 20.03
N LEU A 73 -22.75 5.50 21.09
CA LEU A 73 -23.40 6.44 22.02
C LEU A 73 -23.41 7.89 21.50
N THR A 74 -22.67 8.15 20.41
CA THR A 74 -22.55 9.47 19.79
C THR A 74 -23.10 9.44 18.37
N ASP A 75 -23.60 10.58 17.89
CA ASP A 75 -24.06 10.70 16.51
C ASP A 75 -22.88 10.60 15.53
N ILE A 76 -23.00 9.70 14.52
CA ILE A 76 -21.97 9.49 13.48
C ILE A 76 -22.47 10.15 12.20
N ASN A 77 -21.95 11.33 11.90
CA ASN A 77 -22.27 12.09 10.70
C ASN A 77 -21.06 12.30 9.77
N ARG A 78 -19.95 11.58 10.03
CA ARG A 78 -18.72 11.63 9.24
C ARG A 78 -18.17 10.23 9.04
N ALA A 79 -17.64 9.98 7.86
CA ALA A 79 -16.95 8.72 7.53
C ALA A 79 -15.65 8.99 6.76
N GLY A 80 -14.60 8.27 7.14
CA GLY A 80 -13.31 8.23 6.43
C GLY A 80 -13.10 6.88 5.77
N VAL A 81 -12.75 6.87 4.48
CA VAL A 81 -12.52 5.64 3.71
C VAL A 81 -11.11 5.67 3.11
N ALA A 82 -10.28 4.73 3.52
CA ALA A 82 -9.05 4.39 2.82
C ALA A 82 -9.38 3.33 1.75
N LEU A 83 -9.11 3.61 0.49
CA LEU A 83 -9.49 2.74 -0.62
C LEU A 83 -8.28 2.34 -1.46
N GLY A 84 -8.07 1.05 -1.67
CA GLY A 84 -7.02 0.48 -2.53
C GLY A 84 -7.29 0.73 -4.02
N ALA A 85 -7.27 2.00 -4.40
CA ALA A 85 -7.54 2.47 -5.76
C ALA A 85 -6.85 3.81 -6.02
N PRO A 86 -6.44 4.13 -7.25
CA PRO A 86 -6.11 5.49 -7.64
C PRO A 86 -7.37 6.36 -7.60
N ILE A 87 -7.27 7.48 -6.91
CA ILE A 87 -8.35 8.44 -6.73
C ILE A 87 -7.88 9.78 -7.28
N ASN A 88 -8.71 10.41 -8.09
CA ASN A 88 -8.49 11.79 -8.51
C ASN A 88 -8.69 12.70 -7.28
N ALA A 89 -7.60 13.31 -6.79
CA ALA A 89 -7.63 14.14 -5.58
C ALA A 89 -8.45 15.43 -5.76
N HIS A 90 -8.73 15.87 -6.99
CA HIS A 90 -9.48 17.10 -7.25
C HIS A 90 -11.00 16.91 -7.20
N ASN A 91 -11.50 15.76 -7.69
CA ASN A 91 -12.94 15.51 -7.80
C ASN A 91 -13.38 14.21 -7.11
N LEU A 92 -12.46 13.51 -6.41
CA LEU A 92 -12.70 12.27 -5.67
C LEU A 92 -13.26 11.11 -6.51
N THR A 93 -13.11 11.17 -7.85
CA THR A 93 -13.46 10.03 -8.71
C THR A 93 -12.48 8.89 -8.50
N VAL A 94 -12.97 7.70 -8.24
CA VAL A 94 -12.18 6.47 -8.21
C VAL A 94 -11.91 6.06 -9.65
N LEU A 95 -10.65 6.09 -10.08
CA LEU A 95 -10.28 5.89 -11.50
C LEU A 95 -10.32 4.42 -11.93
N GLY A 96 -10.37 3.51 -10.96
CA GLY A 96 -10.44 2.08 -11.14
C GLY A 96 -9.82 1.38 -9.94
N SER A 97 -10.01 0.07 -9.82
CA SER A 97 -9.31 -0.73 -8.82
C SER A 97 -9.11 -2.15 -9.36
N GLY A 98 -7.90 -2.43 -9.83
CA GLY A 98 -7.53 -3.79 -10.26
C GLY A 98 -7.83 -4.84 -9.20
N PRO A 99 -7.44 -4.63 -7.93
CA PRO A 99 -7.70 -5.60 -6.87
C PRO A 99 -9.18 -5.83 -6.52
N LEU A 100 -10.06 -4.85 -6.75
CA LEU A 100 -11.48 -4.94 -6.39
C LEU A 100 -12.35 -5.33 -7.60
N TRP A 101 -12.17 -4.66 -8.73
CA TRP A 101 -13.09 -4.72 -9.86
C TRP A 101 -12.49 -5.29 -11.13
N GLY A 102 -11.19 -5.65 -11.08
CA GLY A 102 -10.44 -6.11 -12.26
C GLY A 102 -9.88 -4.98 -13.12
N PRO A 103 -9.12 -5.31 -14.18
CA PRO A 103 -8.32 -4.35 -14.95
C PRO A 103 -9.14 -3.44 -15.88
N THR A 104 -10.40 -3.77 -16.16
CA THR A 104 -11.24 -3.08 -17.14
C THR A 104 -12.37 -2.23 -16.53
N ALA A 105 -12.38 -2.08 -15.20
CA ALA A 105 -13.40 -1.31 -14.51
C ALA A 105 -13.38 0.16 -14.93
N GLN A 106 -14.58 0.72 -15.14
CA GLN A 106 -14.77 2.15 -15.45
C GLN A 106 -14.59 3.01 -14.19
N PRO A 107 -14.26 4.31 -14.34
CA PRO A 107 -14.26 5.25 -13.24
C PRO A 107 -15.57 5.27 -12.48
N PHE A 108 -15.52 5.44 -11.16
CA PHE A 108 -16.66 5.37 -10.26
C PHE A 108 -16.76 6.60 -9.37
N HIS A 109 -17.91 7.27 -9.41
CA HIS A 109 -18.23 8.43 -8.56
C HIS A 109 -18.77 7.96 -7.20
N LEU A 110 -17.92 7.30 -6.43
CA LEU A 110 -18.31 6.66 -5.16
C LEU A 110 -18.88 7.67 -4.16
N VAL A 111 -18.29 8.87 -4.04
CA VAL A 111 -18.75 9.90 -3.09
C VAL A 111 -20.18 10.34 -3.41
N ASP A 112 -20.49 10.57 -4.68
CA ASP A 112 -21.83 10.99 -5.10
C ASP A 112 -22.87 9.90 -4.76
N ARG A 113 -22.54 8.64 -5.06
CA ARG A 113 -23.38 7.49 -4.74
C ARG A 113 -23.64 7.34 -3.23
N LEU A 114 -22.60 7.52 -2.41
CA LEU A 114 -22.71 7.47 -0.94
C LEU A 114 -23.56 8.63 -0.42
N HIS A 115 -23.42 9.82 -1.00
CA HIS A 115 -24.18 11.01 -0.61
C HIS A 115 -25.67 10.89 -0.98
N GLU A 116 -25.98 10.27 -2.12
CA GLU A 116 -27.37 9.95 -2.51
C GLU A 116 -28.03 8.99 -1.51
N SER A 117 -27.28 7.97 -1.05
CA SER A 117 -27.79 6.93 -0.14
C SER A 117 -27.83 7.37 1.34
N LEU A 118 -26.91 8.24 1.75
CA LEU A 118 -26.78 8.70 3.15
C LEU A 118 -26.36 10.19 3.17
N PRO A 119 -27.28 11.12 2.86
CA PRO A 119 -26.98 12.54 2.65
C PRO A 119 -26.58 13.29 3.93
N ASP A 120 -26.89 12.76 5.09
CA ASP A 120 -26.54 13.30 6.42
C ASP A 120 -25.13 12.87 6.88
N CYS A 121 -24.43 12.04 6.10
CA CYS A 121 -23.06 11.64 6.36
C CYS A 121 -22.07 12.36 5.46
N LYS A 122 -21.05 12.98 6.03
CA LYS A 122 -19.93 13.58 5.28
C LYS A 122 -18.88 12.52 5.00
N TRP A 123 -18.67 12.19 3.73
CA TRP A 123 -17.72 11.19 3.29
C TRP A 123 -16.40 11.82 2.89
N LEU A 124 -15.30 11.31 3.42
CA LEU A 124 -13.94 11.57 2.95
C LEU A 124 -13.34 10.28 2.42
N ILE A 125 -12.90 10.28 1.17
CA ILE A 125 -12.25 9.12 0.56
C ILE A 125 -10.81 9.50 0.20
N VAL A 126 -9.86 8.68 0.65
CA VAL A 126 -8.44 8.80 0.31
C VAL A 126 -7.91 7.46 -0.21
N ASN A 127 -6.86 7.50 -1.03
CA ASN A 127 -6.17 6.28 -1.39
C ASN A 127 -5.55 5.63 -0.13
N ASP A 128 -5.48 4.29 -0.11
CA ASP A 128 -4.97 3.51 1.03
C ASP A 128 -3.54 3.88 1.43
N VAL A 129 -2.64 4.12 0.46
CA VAL A 129 -1.26 4.57 0.74
C VAL A 129 -1.24 5.99 1.32
N THR A 130 -2.18 6.85 0.91
CA THR A 130 -2.38 8.18 1.51
C THR A 130 -2.81 8.05 2.98
N ALA A 131 -3.72 7.13 3.29
CA ALA A 131 -4.11 6.85 4.67
C ALA A 131 -2.91 6.36 5.51
N LEU A 132 -2.10 5.45 4.99
CA LEU A 132 -0.88 4.98 5.68
C LEU A 132 0.14 6.09 5.92
N LEU A 133 0.17 7.14 5.10
CA LEU A 133 1.05 8.29 5.27
C LEU A 133 0.59 9.22 6.42
N ALA A 134 -0.69 9.24 6.77
CA ALA A 134 -1.28 10.19 7.72
C ALA A 134 -0.50 10.36 9.05
N PRO A 135 -0.03 9.31 9.72
CA PRO A 135 0.74 9.43 10.96
C PRO A 135 2.09 10.16 10.80
N TYR A 136 2.57 10.29 9.56
CA TYR A 136 3.86 10.90 9.21
C TYR A 136 3.72 12.32 8.63
N MET A 137 2.50 12.85 8.59
CA MET A 137 2.20 14.21 8.13
C MET A 137 2.25 15.22 9.30
N ASP A 138 3.12 14.97 10.26
CA ASP A 138 3.37 15.82 11.43
C ASP A 138 3.93 17.19 11.06
N HIS A 139 3.90 18.11 12.01
CA HIS A 139 4.42 19.47 11.86
C HIS A 139 5.92 19.56 12.22
N ASP A 140 6.71 18.57 11.83
CA ASP A 140 8.14 18.60 12.03
C ASP A 140 8.79 19.59 11.05
N ALA A 141 9.05 20.82 11.52
CA ALA A 141 9.68 21.87 10.73
C ALA A 141 11.11 21.55 10.26
N ALA A 142 11.77 20.57 10.87
CA ALA A 142 13.08 20.09 10.45
C ALA A 142 13.01 19.18 9.22
N ARG A 143 11.85 18.63 8.90
CA ARG A 143 11.62 17.75 7.75
C ARG A 143 11.30 18.56 6.49
N ARG A 144 11.80 18.05 5.35
CA ARG A 144 11.46 18.60 4.04
C ARG A 144 10.40 17.75 3.36
N ARG A 145 10.73 16.48 3.06
CA ARG A 145 9.82 15.57 2.38
C ARG A 145 9.87 14.16 2.97
N THR A 146 8.70 13.61 3.23
CA THR A 146 8.53 12.21 3.62
C THR A 146 7.97 11.43 2.46
N MET A 147 8.65 10.35 2.07
CA MET A 147 8.15 9.35 1.13
C MET A 147 7.75 8.10 1.91
N LEU A 148 6.49 7.68 1.81
CA LEU A 148 6.03 6.40 2.31
C LEU A 148 5.95 5.42 1.15
N ILE A 149 6.39 4.17 1.41
CA ILE A 149 6.31 3.05 0.47
C ILE A 149 5.68 1.88 1.19
N THR A 150 4.62 1.33 0.64
CA THR A 150 4.06 0.07 1.08
C THR A 150 4.52 -1.06 0.16
N VAL A 151 5.01 -2.15 0.76
CA VAL A 151 5.37 -3.40 0.08
C VAL A 151 4.51 -4.50 0.65
N SER A 152 3.39 -4.75 -0.01
CA SER A 152 2.39 -5.75 0.39
C SER A 152 1.98 -6.59 -0.82
N SER A 153 0.72 -6.92 -1.02
CA SER A 153 0.25 -7.57 -2.26
C SER A 153 0.60 -6.78 -3.52
N GLY A 154 0.66 -5.44 -3.40
CA GLY A 154 1.18 -4.49 -4.38
C GLY A 154 2.24 -3.58 -3.76
N ILE A 155 2.81 -2.68 -4.56
CA ILE A 155 3.73 -1.61 -4.15
C ILE A 155 3.10 -0.29 -4.54
N GLY A 156 2.91 0.57 -3.57
CA GLY A 156 2.50 1.95 -3.76
C GLY A 156 3.41 2.91 -2.99
N SER A 157 3.39 4.17 -3.35
CA SER A 157 4.09 5.20 -2.58
C SER A 157 3.28 6.48 -2.47
N ARG A 158 3.67 7.32 -1.52
CA ARG A 158 3.15 8.68 -1.35
C ARG A 158 4.27 9.58 -0.89
N LEU A 159 4.32 10.77 -1.45
CA LEU A 159 5.24 11.83 -1.06
C LEU A 159 4.46 12.96 -0.39
N TYR A 160 4.94 13.42 0.77
CA TYR A 160 4.39 14.58 1.49
C TYR A 160 5.46 15.66 1.63
N ASP A 161 5.13 16.87 1.25
CA ASP A 161 5.99 18.05 1.45
C ASP A 161 5.58 18.77 2.73
N HIS A 162 6.46 18.76 3.75
CA HIS A 162 6.21 19.36 5.06
C HIS A 162 6.16 20.88 5.03
N ARG A 163 6.81 21.53 4.06
CA ARG A 163 6.84 22.99 3.93
C ARG A 163 5.51 23.53 3.41
N THR A 164 4.98 22.88 2.37
CA THR A 164 3.69 23.25 1.79
C THR A 164 2.52 22.57 2.47
N ARG A 165 2.79 21.50 3.26
CA ARG A 165 1.79 20.64 3.92
C ARG A 165 0.84 19.98 2.91
N THR A 166 1.38 19.58 1.77
CA THR A 166 0.61 18.98 0.68
C THR A 166 1.25 17.69 0.17
N ILE A 167 0.43 16.87 -0.47
CA ILE A 167 0.86 15.79 -1.35
C ILE A 167 0.90 16.40 -2.77
N PRO A 168 2.05 16.38 -3.48
CA PRO A 168 2.17 16.95 -4.81
C PRO A 168 1.52 16.03 -5.85
N TYR A 169 0.22 16.14 -6.01
CA TYR A 169 -0.52 15.39 -7.02
C TYR A 169 -0.24 15.90 -8.43
N GLU A 170 -0.36 14.99 -9.42
CA GLU A 170 -0.36 15.35 -10.83
C GLU A 170 -1.58 16.27 -11.10
N PRO A 171 -1.39 17.44 -11.74
CA PRO A 171 -2.43 18.48 -11.77
C PRO A 171 -3.69 18.11 -12.57
N THR A 172 -3.60 17.19 -13.51
CA THR A 172 -4.73 16.82 -14.39
C THR A 172 -5.56 15.68 -13.81
N TYR A 173 -4.86 14.61 -13.36
CA TYR A 173 -5.51 13.37 -12.94
C TYR A 173 -5.55 13.20 -11.42
N GLY A 174 -4.89 14.08 -10.65
CA GLY A 174 -4.94 14.07 -9.20
C GLY A 174 -4.34 12.82 -8.56
N VAL A 175 -3.39 12.15 -9.23
CA VAL A 175 -2.72 10.94 -8.72
C VAL A 175 -1.26 11.22 -8.39
N GLN A 176 -0.66 10.41 -7.54
CA GLN A 176 0.76 10.51 -7.20
C GLN A 176 1.28 9.18 -6.67
N GLY A 177 2.55 8.85 -7.02
CA GLY A 177 3.29 7.81 -6.32
C GLY A 177 3.00 6.37 -6.77
N GLU A 178 2.50 6.16 -7.97
CA GLU A 178 2.24 4.83 -8.54
C GLU A 178 3.54 4.12 -9.00
N ILE A 179 4.59 4.12 -8.13
CA ILE A 179 5.92 3.57 -8.45
C ILE A 179 5.89 2.06 -8.75
N GLY A 180 4.93 1.33 -8.19
CA GLY A 180 4.75 -0.08 -8.48
C GLY A 180 4.46 -0.38 -9.95
N HIS A 181 4.03 0.63 -10.72
CA HIS A 181 3.74 0.53 -12.16
C HIS A 181 4.85 1.11 -13.05
N LEU A 182 6.01 1.48 -12.49
CA LEU A 182 7.18 1.83 -13.29
C LEU A 182 7.73 0.57 -13.99
N ALA A 183 8.04 0.70 -15.27
CA ALA A 183 8.66 -0.37 -16.05
C ALA A 183 10.15 -0.52 -15.66
N VAL A 184 10.59 -1.77 -15.50
CA VAL A 184 11.96 -2.12 -15.12
C VAL A 184 12.48 -3.28 -15.93
N THR A 185 13.80 -3.43 -15.99
CA THR A 185 14.44 -4.67 -16.41
C THR A 185 14.72 -5.51 -15.18
N PHE A 186 14.19 -6.73 -15.16
CA PHE A 186 14.44 -7.70 -14.10
C PHE A 186 15.28 -8.85 -14.65
N GLU A 187 16.34 -9.20 -13.93
CA GLU A 187 17.27 -10.24 -14.29
C GLU A 187 17.34 -11.30 -13.19
N LEU A 188 17.34 -12.56 -13.59
CA LEU A 188 17.51 -13.70 -12.70
C LEU A 188 18.49 -14.69 -13.35
N ASP A 189 19.55 -15.09 -12.64
CA ASP A 189 20.60 -15.99 -13.15
C ASP A 189 21.17 -15.58 -14.52
N GLY A 190 21.36 -14.27 -14.75
CA GLY A 190 21.88 -13.74 -16.02
C GLY A 190 20.86 -13.69 -17.16
N HIS A 191 19.60 -14.01 -16.90
CA HIS A 191 18.53 -13.96 -17.91
C HIS A 191 17.50 -12.88 -17.59
N ILE A 192 17.13 -12.12 -18.63
CA ILE A 192 16.04 -11.14 -18.53
C ILE A 192 14.70 -11.88 -18.44
N VAL A 193 13.95 -11.61 -17.39
CA VAL A 193 12.61 -12.16 -17.16
C VAL A 193 11.57 -11.09 -17.51
N ASN A 194 10.69 -11.39 -18.46
CA ASN A 194 9.56 -10.53 -18.83
C ASN A 194 8.27 -11.06 -18.20
N ARG A 195 7.52 -10.16 -17.54
CA ARG A 195 6.25 -10.52 -16.91
C ARG A 195 5.19 -9.44 -17.10
N GLN A 196 3.95 -9.90 -17.28
CA GLN A 196 2.80 -9.02 -17.26
C GLN A 196 2.40 -8.71 -15.81
N CYS A 197 2.16 -7.44 -15.53
CA CYS A 197 1.56 -6.97 -14.28
C CYS A 197 0.04 -7.19 -14.30
N GLU A 198 -0.59 -7.30 -13.14
CA GLU A 198 -2.06 -7.42 -13.02
C GLU A 198 -2.83 -6.23 -13.62
N CYS A 199 -2.18 -5.07 -13.79
CA CYS A 199 -2.77 -3.92 -14.49
C CYS A 199 -2.79 -4.06 -16.02
N GLY A 200 -2.25 -5.17 -16.56
CA GLY A 200 -2.13 -5.42 -18.00
C GLY A 200 -0.84 -4.91 -18.64
N GLY A 201 -0.08 -4.00 -17.98
CA GLY A 201 1.22 -3.53 -18.45
C GLY A 201 2.33 -4.57 -18.27
N TRP A 202 3.48 -4.35 -18.91
CA TRP A 202 4.61 -5.28 -18.87
C TRP A 202 5.76 -4.76 -18.02
N ASN A 203 6.41 -5.68 -17.32
CA ASN A 203 7.66 -5.45 -16.60
C ASN A 203 7.56 -4.35 -15.52
N HIS A 204 6.40 -4.18 -14.91
CA HIS A 204 6.24 -3.27 -13.80
C HIS A 204 6.91 -3.79 -12.54
N ILE A 205 7.37 -2.90 -11.66
CA ILE A 205 7.98 -3.25 -10.35
C ILE A 205 7.07 -4.22 -9.59
N ASN A 206 5.76 -4.02 -9.60
CA ASN A 206 4.77 -4.89 -8.97
C ASN A 206 4.90 -6.36 -9.41
N ALA A 207 5.22 -6.62 -10.67
CA ALA A 207 5.33 -7.99 -11.20
C ALA A 207 6.53 -8.77 -10.62
N PHE A 208 7.48 -8.08 -9.96
CA PHE A 208 8.73 -8.67 -9.47
C PHE A 208 8.94 -8.48 -7.96
N SER A 209 8.57 -7.33 -7.40
CA SER A 209 8.94 -6.91 -6.05
C SER A 209 7.78 -6.86 -5.07
N SER A 210 6.52 -6.97 -5.54
CA SER A 210 5.35 -7.06 -4.66
C SER A 210 5.15 -8.50 -4.15
N GLY A 211 4.36 -8.67 -3.10
CA GLY A 211 4.05 -9.99 -2.56
C GLY A 211 3.46 -10.94 -3.60
N ARG A 212 2.53 -10.48 -4.43
CA ARG A 212 1.99 -11.28 -5.54
C ARG A 212 3.04 -11.56 -6.61
N GLY A 213 3.83 -10.54 -6.99
CA GLY A 213 4.92 -10.70 -7.94
C GLY A 213 5.94 -11.74 -7.49
N ILE A 214 6.40 -11.65 -6.24
CA ILE A 214 7.32 -12.61 -5.62
C ILE A 214 6.71 -14.02 -5.58
N ALA A 215 5.48 -14.17 -5.09
CA ALA A 215 4.82 -15.47 -5.00
C ALA A 215 4.67 -16.16 -6.38
N GLN A 216 4.35 -15.36 -7.41
CA GLN A 216 4.26 -15.86 -8.78
C GLN A 216 5.63 -16.19 -9.38
N LEU A 217 6.68 -15.40 -9.09
CA LEU A 217 8.05 -15.73 -9.49
C LEU A 217 8.51 -17.03 -8.85
N LEU A 218 8.26 -17.20 -7.55
CA LEU A 218 8.57 -18.44 -6.82
C LEU A 218 7.85 -19.66 -7.43
N ARG A 219 6.60 -19.51 -7.86
CA ARG A 219 5.86 -20.56 -8.59
C ARG A 219 6.53 -20.93 -9.93
N ASP A 220 7.03 -19.91 -10.63
CA ASP A 220 7.55 -20.06 -12.00
C ASP A 220 9.07 -20.35 -12.02
N LEU A 221 9.76 -20.34 -10.87
CA LEU A 221 11.21 -20.59 -10.75
C LEU A 221 11.70 -21.82 -11.54
N PRO A 222 11.01 -22.99 -11.54
CA PRO A 222 11.44 -24.15 -12.32
C PRO A 222 11.61 -23.88 -13.81
N LYS A 223 10.90 -22.87 -14.33
CA LYS A 223 10.94 -22.48 -15.75
C LYS A 223 11.92 -21.33 -16.02
N LEU A 224 12.31 -20.62 -14.96
CA LEU A 224 13.09 -19.39 -15.07
C LEU A 224 14.58 -19.59 -14.81
N THR A 225 14.94 -20.62 -14.06
CA THR A 225 16.33 -20.87 -13.66
C THR A 225 16.68 -22.33 -13.56
N SER A 226 17.88 -22.71 -14.01
CA SER A 226 18.46 -24.03 -13.79
C SER A 226 18.94 -24.25 -12.35
N SER A 227 18.99 -23.19 -11.55
CA SER A 227 19.38 -23.23 -10.14
C SER A 227 18.20 -23.56 -9.21
N PHE A 228 17.03 -23.91 -9.77
CA PHE A 228 15.81 -24.18 -9.02
C PHE A 228 15.99 -25.20 -7.90
N ASP A 229 16.67 -26.33 -8.16
CA ASP A 229 16.88 -27.39 -7.18
C ASP A 229 17.71 -26.92 -5.97
N ARG A 230 18.62 -25.95 -6.17
CA ARG A 230 19.37 -25.31 -5.09
C ARG A 230 18.50 -24.40 -4.24
N ILE A 231 17.49 -23.79 -4.85
CA ILE A 231 16.62 -22.82 -4.21
C ILE A 231 15.46 -23.50 -3.49
N CYS A 232 14.84 -24.50 -4.12
CA CYS A 232 13.64 -25.16 -3.63
C CYS A 232 13.89 -26.51 -2.95
N GLY A 233 15.08 -27.10 -3.11
CA GLY A 233 15.42 -28.41 -2.54
C GLY A 233 14.51 -29.52 -3.07
N SER A 234 14.27 -30.54 -2.23
CA SER A 234 13.40 -31.69 -2.56
C SER A 234 11.91 -31.34 -2.69
N ASP A 235 11.51 -30.12 -2.34
CA ASP A 235 10.10 -29.70 -2.26
C ASP A 235 9.57 -28.99 -3.51
N ALA A 236 10.21 -29.16 -4.65
CA ALA A 236 9.86 -28.50 -5.92
C ALA A 236 8.36 -28.60 -6.27
N GLY A 237 7.74 -29.76 -6.03
CA GLY A 237 6.32 -29.99 -6.26
C GLY A 237 5.42 -29.13 -5.37
N THR A 238 5.79 -28.93 -4.13
CA THR A 238 5.05 -28.13 -3.16
C THR A 238 4.99 -26.66 -3.59
N TRP A 239 6.10 -26.12 -4.09
CA TRP A 239 6.16 -24.73 -4.54
C TRP A 239 5.27 -24.43 -5.76
N THR A 240 5.19 -25.37 -6.69
CA THR A 240 4.41 -25.20 -7.93
C THR A 240 2.91 -25.16 -7.67
N HIS A 241 2.42 -26.02 -6.75
CA HIS A 241 0.99 -26.20 -6.49
C HIS A 241 0.45 -25.46 -5.25
N ALA A 242 1.33 -24.85 -4.44
CA ALA A 242 0.94 -24.13 -3.26
C ALA A 242 0.17 -22.82 -3.55
N THR A 243 -0.51 -22.31 -2.54
CA THR A 243 -1.08 -20.95 -2.58
C THR A 243 0.03 -19.88 -2.51
N ASP A 244 -0.26 -18.66 -2.94
CA ASP A 244 0.68 -17.54 -2.85
C ASP A 244 1.13 -17.26 -1.41
N HIS A 245 0.19 -17.35 -0.48
CA HIS A 245 0.49 -17.19 0.95
C HIS A 245 1.48 -18.24 1.46
N TYR A 246 1.28 -19.51 1.10
CA TYR A 246 2.20 -20.59 1.49
C TYR A 246 3.60 -20.37 0.90
N ARG A 247 3.69 -20.00 -0.39
CA ARG A 247 5.00 -19.73 -1.03
C ARG A 247 5.77 -18.63 -0.35
N LEU A 248 5.10 -17.52 -0.01
CA LEU A 248 5.72 -16.42 0.70
C LEU A 248 6.19 -16.83 2.10
N ALA A 249 5.37 -17.56 2.85
CA ALA A 249 5.74 -18.04 4.17
C ALA A 249 6.92 -19.04 4.12
N ALA A 250 6.92 -19.96 3.17
CA ALA A 250 8.02 -20.90 2.97
C ALA A 250 9.31 -20.20 2.53
N PHE A 251 9.22 -19.19 1.69
CA PHE A 251 10.37 -18.36 1.30
C PHE A 251 10.93 -17.59 2.48
N GLN A 252 10.07 -17.00 3.30
CA GLN A 252 10.45 -16.31 4.55
C GLN A 252 11.20 -17.28 5.49
N SER A 253 10.64 -18.47 5.75
CA SER A 253 11.29 -19.49 6.62
C SER A 253 12.69 -19.83 6.16
N ARG A 254 12.91 -20.02 4.86
CA ARG A 254 14.23 -20.30 4.31
C ARG A 254 15.24 -19.16 4.52
N ILE A 255 14.79 -17.92 4.38
CA ILE A 255 15.62 -16.74 4.65
C ILE A 255 16.01 -16.73 6.13
N GLU A 256 15.07 -16.98 7.04
CA GLU A 256 15.30 -17.03 8.49
C GLU A 256 16.25 -18.18 8.89
N GLU A 257 16.22 -19.29 8.17
CA GLU A 257 17.14 -20.44 8.31
C GLU A 257 18.55 -20.17 7.73
N GLY A 258 18.74 -19.04 7.06
CA GLY A 258 20.04 -18.65 6.49
C GLY A 258 20.33 -19.28 5.13
N ASP A 259 19.31 -19.70 4.37
CA ASP A 259 19.46 -20.23 3.02
C ASP A 259 20.03 -19.16 2.07
N THR A 260 21.25 -19.39 1.59
CA THR A 260 21.97 -18.43 0.73
C THR A 260 21.32 -18.25 -0.62
N ALA A 261 20.66 -19.26 -1.16
CA ALA A 261 19.93 -19.18 -2.42
C ALA A 261 18.67 -18.33 -2.27
N ALA A 262 17.93 -18.51 -1.16
CA ALA A 262 16.79 -17.66 -0.83
C ALA A 262 17.22 -16.20 -0.60
N ALA A 263 18.35 -15.95 0.05
CA ALA A 263 18.91 -14.61 0.22
C ALA A 263 19.27 -13.96 -1.12
N THR A 264 19.85 -14.72 -2.06
CA THR A 264 20.18 -14.25 -3.42
C THR A 264 18.89 -13.88 -4.21
N LEU A 265 17.84 -14.68 -4.06
CA LEU A 265 16.53 -14.37 -4.66
C LEU A 265 15.93 -13.09 -4.05
N LEU A 266 16.05 -12.92 -2.73
CA LEU A 266 15.57 -11.69 -2.08
C LEU A 266 16.30 -10.46 -2.62
N ASP A 267 17.62 -10.53 -2.80
CA ASP A 267 18.40 -9.46 -3.42
C ASP A 267 17.88 -9.14 -4.85
N ALA A 268 17.55 -10.16 -5.64
CA ALA A 268 16.96 -9.95 -6.96
C ALA A 268 15.56 -9.27 -6.85
N PHE A 269 14.71 -9.75 -5.95
CA PHE A 269 13.35 -9.22 -5.79
C PHE A 269 13.31 -7.77 -5.27
N VAL A 270 14.26 -7.33 -4.45
CA VAL A 270 14.32 -5.94 -3.97
C VAL A 270 15.01 -4.98 -4.95
N THR A 271 15.75 -5.50 -5.94
CA THR A 271 16.51 -4.68 -6.90
C THR A 271 15.64 -3.65 -7.64
N PRO A 272 14.47 -3.98 -8.20
CA PRO A 272 13.63 -3.00 -8.87
C PRO A 272 13.22 -1.84 -7.96
N LEU A 273 12.86 -2.12 -6.71
CA LEU A 273 12.51 -1.09 -5.74
C LEU A 273 13.72 -0.26 -5.33
N SER A 274 14.89 -0.88 -5.14
CA SER A 274 16.14 -0.18 -4.85
C SER A 274 16.47 0.85 -5.93
N ARG A 275 16.35 0.48 -7.20
CA ARG A 275 16.57 1.38 -8.35
C ARG A 275 15.55 2.51 -8.42
N ALA A 276 14.28 2.22 -8.13
CA ALA A 276 13.25 3.25 -8.05
C ALA A 276 13.54 4.27 -6.94
N LEU A 277 14.01 3.82 -5.77
CA LEU A 277 14.45 4.68 -4.68
C LEU A 277 15.67 5.54 -5.08
N ALA A 278 16.66 4.94 -5.74
CA ALA A 278 17.82 5.67 -6.25
C ALA A 278 17.39 6.77 -7.23
N ALA A 279 16.49 6.47 -8.18
CA ALA A 279 15.94 7.43 -9.11
C ALA A 279 15.17 8.56 -8.38
N ALA A 280 14.32 8.21 -7.41
CA ALA A 280 13.57 9.19 -6.62
C ALA A 280 14.50 10.14 -5.87
N LEU A 281 15.53 9.63 -5.20
CA LEU A 281 16.51 10.44 -4.47
C LEU A 281 17.43 11.27 -5.36
N SER A 282 17.67 10.82 -6.61
CA SER A 282 18.43 11.59 -7.60
C SER A 282 17.62 12.77 -8.12
N LEU A 283 16.32 12.61 -8.31
CA LEU A 283 15.42 13.64 -8.84
C LEU A 283 14.92 14.59 -7.74
N ASP A 284 14.73 14.07 -6.54
CA ASP A 284 14.24 14.80 -5.39
C ASP A 284 15.13 14.57 -4.15
N PRO A 285 16.27 15.30 -4.05
CA PRO A 285 17.19 15.18 -2.93
C PRO A 285 16.60 15.73 -1.61
N GLU A 286 15.45 16.37 -1.64
CA GLU A 286 14.75 16.83 -0.44
C GLU A 286 13.98 15.71 0.29
N ILE A 287 13.89 14.52 -0.28
CA ILE A 287 13.38 13.34 0.43
C ILE A 287 14.38 12.99 1.55
N ASP A 288 14.07 13.37 2.78
CA ASP A 288 14.91 13.17 3.96
C ASP A 288 14.37 12.11 4.93
N ARG A 289 13.15 11.59 4.69
CA ARG A 289 12.56 10.45 5.39
C ARG A 289 11.86 9.52 4.39
N ILE A 290 12.20 8.24 4.44
CA ILE A 290 11.55 7.18 3.66
C ILE A 290 10.98 6.17 4.65
N VAL A 291 9.66 6.04 4.67
CA VAL A 291 8.95 5.10 5.54
C VAL A 291 8.61 3.87 4.72
N ILE A 292 9.07 2.70 5.15
CA ILE A 292 8.74 1.40 4.53
C ILE A 292 7.74 0.68 5.43
N THR A 293 6.64 0.23 4.84
CA THR A 293 5.58 -0.55 5.50
C THR A 293 5.08 -1.67 4.59
N GLY A 294 4.10 -2.43 5.04
CA GLY A 294 3.45 -3.48 4.27
C GLY A 294 3.92 -4.88 4.64
N GLY A 295 3.03 -5.85 4.47
CA GLY A 295 3.19 -7.20 5.01
C GLY A 295 4.42 -7.96 4.51
N VAL A 296 4.88 -7.70 3.28
CA VAL A 296 6.11 -8.34 2.74
C VAL A 296 7.35 -7.77 3.42
N ALA A 297 7.45 -6.44 3.50
CA ALA A 297 8.60 -5.79 4.12
C ALA A 297 8.67 -6.09 5.62
N GLN A 298 7.54 -6.16 6.31
CA GLN A 298 7.45 -6.49 7.73
C GLN A 298 7.74 -7.97 8.00
N GLY A 299 7.15 -8.87 7.21
CA GLY A 299 7.35 -10.32 7.35
C GLY A 299 8.80 -10.73 7.17
N LEU A 300 9.51 -10.14 6.20
CA LEU A 300 10.93 -10.38 5.98
C LEU A 300 11.85 -9.53 6.88
N GLY A 301 11.32 -8.49 7.52
CA GLY A 301 11.96 -7.73 8.57
C GLY A 301 13.38 -7.23 8.24
N GLU A 302 14.35 -7.61 9.07
CA GLU A 302 15.75 -7.18 8.90
C GLU A 302 16.38 -7.72 7.62
N HIS A 303 15.98 -8.93 7.17
CA HIS A 303 16.50 -9.50 5.92
C HIS A 303 16.11 -8.65 4.70
N TYR A 304 14.88 -8.14 4.67
CA TYR A 304 14.43 -7.22 3.60
C TYR A 304 15.21 -5.91 3.64
N ARG A 305 15.41 -5.36 4.84
CA ARG A 305 16.17 -4.12 5.07
C ARG A 305 17.61 -4.25 4.56
N GLU A 306 18.29 -5.31 4.96
CA GLU A 306 19.67 -5.54 4.56
C GLU A 306 19.82 -5.83 3.06
N ALA A 307 18.88 -6.58 2.45
CA ALA A 307 18.85 -6.80 1.00
C ALA A 307 18.69 -5.46 0.26
N LEU A 308 17.73 -4.63 0.68
CA LEU A 308 17.50 -3.32 0.08
C LEU A 308 18.72 -2.41 0.20
N ARG A 309 19.37 -2.39 1.38
CA ARG A 309 20.61 -1.62 1.63
C ARG A 309 21.74 -2.09 0.72
N ARG A 310 22.01 -3.42 0.66
CA ARG A 310 23.06 -4.00 -0.19
C ARG A 310 22.86 -3.59 -1.65
N ARG A 311 21.62 -3.74 -2.16
CA ARG A 311 21.32 -3.41 -3.55
C ARG A 311 21.46 -1.92 -3.84
N PHE A 312 21.01 -1.07 -2.92
CA PHE A 312 21.14 0.38 -3.07
C PHE A 312 22.61 0.82 -3.10
N VAL A 313 23.47 0.24 -2.24
CA VAL A 313 24.91 0.55 -2.23
C VAL A 313 25.59 0.02 -3.50
N GLN A 314 25.19 -1.17 -3.96
CA GLN A 314 25.78 -1.80 -5.16
C GLN A 314 25.41 -1.05 -6.45
N ASP A 315 24.15 -0.66 -6.62
CA ASP A 315 23.72 0.13 -7.77
C ASP A 315 24.20 1.59 -7.68
N GLY A 316 24.28 2.12 -6.47
CA GLY A 316 24.88 3.39 -6.12
C GLY A 316 24.13 4.64 -6.56
N LEU A 317 24.43 5.75 -5.88
CA LEU A 317 24.10 7.11 -6.33
C LEU A 317 25.41 7.81 -6.68
N TYR A 318 25.50 8.34 -7.90
CA TYR A 318 26.71 8.99 -8.39
C TYR A 318 27.25 10.01 -7.41
N GLN A 319 28.55 9.86 -7.04
CA GLN A 319 29.28 10.72 -6.11
C GLN A 319 28.74 10.76 -4.65
N ILE A 320 27.68 10.01 -4.35
CA ILE A 320 27.06 10.00 -3.01
C ILE A 320 27.41 8.70 -2.27
N THR A 321 27.04 7.55 -2.81
CA THR A 321 27.19 6.27 -2.10
C THR A 321 28.65 5.85 -1.92
N ASP A 322 29.56 6.29 -2.80
CA ASP A 322 30.99 6.07 -2.66
C ASP A 322 31.59 6.77 -1.43
N ARG A 323 30.99 7.90 -1.04
CA ARG A 323 31.44 8.72 0.11
C ARG A 323 30.63 8.45 1.36
N ASP A 324 29.41 7.98 1.20
CA ASP A 324 28.41 7.80 2.23
C ASP A 324 27.56 6.56 1.94
N PRO A 325 28.07 5.35 2.27
CA PRO A 325 27.34 4.09 2.09
C PRO A 325 26.03 4.03 2.89
N ASP A 326 25.94 4.80 3.98
CA ASP A 326 24.78 4.86 4.86
C ASP A 326 23.73 5.92 4.45
N TYR A 327 23.91 6.55 3.29
CA TYR A 327 23.03 7.61 2.81
C TYR A 327 21.54 7.20 2.80
N LEU A 328 21.22 6.01 2.32
CA LEU A 328 19.85 5.47 2.35
C LEU A 328 19.42 5.10 3.77
N THR A 329 20.28 4.39 4.50
CA THR A 329 19.97 3.85 5.84
C THR A 329 19.54 4.95 6.81
N ARG A 330 20.19 6.12 6.76
CA ARG A 330 19.82 7.26 7.61
C ARG A 330 18.43 7.83 7.28
N ARG A 331 17.94 7.65 6.08
CA ARG A 331 16.61 8.11 5.64
C ARG A 331 15.51 7.09 5.89
N LEU A 332 15.87 5.81 5.96
CA LEU A 332 14.90 4.73 6.14
C LEU A 332 14.31 4.72 7.56
N ARG A 333 13.01 4.55 7.61
CA ARG A 333 12.25 4.25 8.81
C ARG A 333 11.35 3.06 8.50
N TRP A 334 11.28 2.13 9.42
CA TRP A 334 10.40 0.97 9.32
C TRP A 334 9.19 1.24 10.18
N ASP A 335 8.03 1.21 9.55
CA ASP A 335 6.77 1.36 10.26
C ASP A 335 6.37 0.00 10.84
N PRO A 336 6.21 -0.12 12.17
CA PRO A 336 5.73 -1.34 12.81
C PRO A 336 4.21 -1.52 12.68
N SER A 337 3.58 -0.87 11.69
CA SER A 337 2.13 -0.80 11.55
C SER A 337 1.46 -2.18 11.69
N ASP A 338 0.32 -2.16 12.34
CA ASP A 338 -0.56 -3.32 12.47
C ASP A 338 -1.61 -3.38 11.34
N ASP A 339 -2.46 -4.40 11.39
CA ASP A 339 -3.56 -4.63 10.45
C ASP A 339 -4.58 -3.47 10.36
N TYR A 340 -4.53 -2.50 11.26
CA TYR A 340 -5.48 -1.39 11.36
C TYR A 340 -4.90 -0.02 11.02
N ALA A 341 -3.69 0.03 10.48
CA ALA A 341 -3.02 1.29 10.10
C ALA A 341 -3.84 2.09 9.07
N GLY A 342 -4.45 1.41 8.08
CA GLY A 342 -5.34 2.04 7.11
C GLY A 342 -6.57 2.68 7.75
N LEU A 343 -7.19 1.99 8.72
CA LEU A 343 -8.32 2.55 9.47
C LEU A 343 -7.93 3.80 10.27
N ARG A 344 -6.79 3.73 10.99
CA ARG A 344 -6.30 4.91 11.74
C ARG A 344 -6.02 6.09 10.81
N GLY A 345 -5.39 5.83 9.68
CA GLY A 345 -5.10 6.84 8.67
C GLY A 345 -6.37 7.49 8.12
N ALA A 346 -7.38 6.70 7.74
CA ALA A 346 -8.68 7.19 7.31
C ALA A 346 -9.32 8.09 8.38
N GLY A 347 -9.21 7.70 9.66
CA GLY A 347 -9.69 8.46 10.81
C GLY A 347 -8.97 9.79 10.98
N ILE A 348 -7.63 9.81 10.91
CA ILE A 348 -6.82 11.03 10.99
C ILE A 348 -7.23 12.01 9.89
N PHE A 349 -7.37 11.55 8.65
CA PHE A 349 -7.80 12.40 7.55
C PHE A 349 -9.23 12.92 7.75
N ALA A 350 -10.18 12.07 8.11
CA ALA A 350 -11.57 12.48 8.32
C ALA A 350 -11.73 13.45 9.50
N ALA A 351 -10.93 13.30 10.56
CA ALA A 351 -10.91 14.24 11.68
C ALA A 351 -10.33 15.61 11.26
N SER A 352 -9.21 15.63 10.53
CA SER A 352 -8.52 16.85 10.11
C SER A 352 -9.28 17.66 9.06
N ALA A 353 -10.06 17.01 8.19
CA ALA A 353 -10.90 17.69 7.18
C ALA A 353 -11.98 18.60 7.80
N GLY A 354 -12.20 18.54 9.11
CA GLY A 354 -13.07 19.45 9.86
C GLY A 354 -12.39 20.71 10.39
N THR A 355 -11.05 20.72 10.45
CA THR A 355 -10.26 21.79 11.08
C THR A 355 -9.33 22.53 10.13
N ALA A 356 -9.04 21.97 8.97
CA ALA A 356 -8.26 22.60 7.92
C ALA A 356 -8.89 22.31 6.56
N SER A 357 -9.15 23.35 5.78
CA SER A 357 -9.26 23.13 4.35
C SER A 357 -7.94 22.51 3.88
N ILE A 358 -7.93 21.20 3.58
CA ILE A 358 -6.88 20.63 2.75
C ILE A 358 -7.02 21.44 1.45
N ARG A 359 -6.20 22.47 1.29
CA ARG A 359 -6.19 23.25 0.06
C ARG A 359 -5.68 22.32 -1.00
N ASN A 360 -6.57 21.98 -1.91
CA ASN A 360 -6.27 21.40 -3.20
C ASN A 360 -5.26 22.26 -3.95
#